data_5ca9bbacaf04ac1e6a5bc2b2a97bf19b
#
_entry.id   5ca9bbacaf04ac1e6a5bc2b2a97bf19b
#
_cell.length_a   1.000
_cell.length_b   1.000
_cell.length_c   1.000
_cell.angle_alpha   90.00
_cell.angle_beta   90.00
_cell.angle_gamma   90.00
#
_symmetry.space_group_name_H-M   'P 1'
#
loop_
_entity.id
_entity.type
_entity.pdbx_description
1 polymer ?
#
loop_
_entity_poly.entity_id
_entity_poly.type
_entity_poly.pdbx_seq_one_letter_code
_entity_poly.pdbx_strand_id
1 'polypeptide(L)'
;IISGYDNKDSTSAKKPVPDFESLLDSDLRGKKIGIPKEYLIDDTPIEISKLWENGKELLKDAGAKIVNISLPHTKYSLPTYYVLAPAEASSNLARYDGVRYGYRASLESDGRINDLYKITRSEGFGDEVKRRIMIGTYVLSAGFYEAYYQKALKVRKLIEKDFNEAFSTGINAILTPTTPSPAFELNSKIKEN
;
A
#
# COMPACT_ATOMS: atom_id res chain seq x y z
N ILE A 1 -4.67 8.73 -19.05
CA ILE A 1 -5.06 7.60 -19.93
C ILE A 1 -5.99 6.63 -19.21
N ILE A 2 -5.66 6.16 -17.99
CA ILE A 2 -6.43 5.14 -17.26
C ILE A 2 -7.39 5.71 -16.20
N SER A 3 -7.49 7.03 -16.09
CA SER A 3 -8.38 7.68 -15.13
C SER A 3 -9.81 7.73 -15.67
N GLY A 4 -10.78 7.57 -14.81
CA GLY A 4 -12.19 7.72 -15.14
C GLY A 4 -13.09 6.76 -14.37
N TYR A 5 -14.40 6.99 -14.47
CA TYR A 5 -15.39 6.13 -13.86
C TYR A 5 -15.58 4.84 -14.66
N ASP A 6 -15.48 3.72 -13.98
CA ASP A 6 -15.85 2.41 -14.52
C ASP A 6 -17.21 1.98 -13.93
N ASN A 7 -18.21 1.79 -14.79
CA ASN A 7 -19.54 1.36 -14.38
C ASN A 7 -19.62 -0.12 -13.96
N LYS A 8 -18.58 -0.89 -14.23
CA LYS A 8 -18.46 -2.31 -13.84
C LYS A 8 -17.75 -2.49 -12.51
N ASP A 9 -17.10 -1.44 -11.99
CA ASP A 9 -16.44 -1.43 -10.71
C ASP A 9 -17.24 -0.59 -9.71
N SER A 10 -17.87 -1.26 -8.74
CA SER A 10 -18.68 -0.62 -7.70
C SER A 10 -17.87 0.31 -6.78
N THR A 11 -16.55 0.18 -6.76
CA THR A 11 -15.63 1.01 -5.97
C THR A 11 -15.17 2.26 -6.72
N SER A 12 -15.38 2.32 -8.04
CA SER A 12 -15.00 3.44 -8.88
C SER A 12 -15.84 4.68 -8.56
N ALA A 13 -15.19 5.81 -8.29
CA ALA A 13 -15.85 7.05 -7.94
C ALA A 13 -16.40 7.78 -9.17
N LYS A 14 -17.68 8.19 -9.13
CA LYS A 14 -18.29 9.04 -10.15
C LYS A 14 -17.83 10.50 -9.99
N LYS A 15 -16.58 10.78 -10.40
CA LYS A 15 -16.01 12.14 -10.37
C LYS A 15 -15.53 12.52 -11.77
N PRO A 16 -15.59 13.81 -12.14
CA PRO A 16 -14.98 14.28 -13.37
C PRO A 16 -13.47 14.02 -13.33
N VAL A 17 -12.91 13.63 -14.45
CA VAL A 17 -11.46 13.49 -14.61
C VAL A 17 -10.87 14.86 -14.92
N PRO A 18 -9.90 15.35 -14.12
CA PRO A 18 -9.20 16.58 -14.44
C PRO A 18 -8.41 16.45 -15.75
N ASP A 19 -8.25 17.55 -16.46
CA ASP A 19 -7.31 17.62 -17.57
C ASP A 19 -5.88 17.70 -17.02
N PHE A 20 -5.26 16.53 -16.84
CA PHE A 20 -3.91 16.45 -16.29
C PHE A 20 -2.83 16.99 -17.24
N GLU A 21 -3.07 16.95 -18.56
CA GLU A 21 -2.10 17.40 -19.56
C GLU A 21 -1.96 18.92 -19.52
N SER A 22 -3.05 19.64 -19.32
CA SER A 22 -3.03 21.11 -19.20
C SER A 22 -2.22 21.64 -18.01
N LEU A 23 -1.87 20.76 -17.05
CA LEU A 23 -1.11 21.11 -15.85
C LEU A 23 0.39 20.77 -15.96
N LEU A 24 0.84 20.12 -17.04
CA LEU A 24 2.24 19.67 -17.19
C LEU A 24 3.23 20.84 -17.29
N ASP A 25 2.82 21.96 -17.85
CA ASP A 25 3.64 23.18 -18.00
C ASP A 25 3.54 24.11 -16.78
N SER A 26 2.98 23.63 -15.67
CA SER A 26 2.80 24.45 -14.47
C SER A 26 4.14 24.78 -13.81
N ASP A 27 4.28 26.05 -13.44
CA ASP A 27 5.45 26.56 -12.72
C ASP A 27 5.51 26.02 -11.29
N LEU A 28 6.68 25.57 -10.85
CA LEU A 28 6.92 25.12 -9.49
C LEU A 28 7.38 26.23 -8.54
N ARG A 29 7.55 27.46 -9.01
CA ARG A 29 7.93 28.61 -8.16
C ARG A 29 6.92 28.82 -7.03
N GLY A 30 7.44 28.94 -5.83
CA GLY A 30 6.64 29.09 -4.62
C GLY A 30 6.06 27.78 -4.05
N LYS A 31 6.16 26.65 -4.76
CA LYS A 31 5.78 25.35 -4.21
C LYS A 31 6.82 24.86 -3.22
N LYS A 32 6.36 24.28 -2.12
CA LYS A 32 7.21 23.69 -1.10
C LYS A 32 7.14 22.16 -1.18
N ILE A 33 8.29 21.52 -1.33
CA ILE A 33 8.41 20.06 -1.38
C ILE A 33 9.06 19.59 -0.08
N GLY A 34 8.34 18.77 0.67
CA GLY A 34 8.79 18.19 1.93
C GLY A 34 9.70 16.99 1.73
N ILE A 35 10.79 16.92 2.45
CA ILE A 35 11.69 15.76 2.52
C ILE A 35 11.64 15.20 3.94
N PRO A 36 11.02 14.02 4.15
CA PRO A 36 10.98 13.41 5.46
C PRO A 36 12.36 12.92 5.90
N LYS A 37 12.84 13.41 7.04
CA LYS A 37 14.15 12.98 7.58
C LYS A 37 14.16 11.49 7.95
N GLU A 38 13.02 10.93 8.33
CA GLU A 38 12.87 9.51 8.71
C GLU A 38 12.95 8.56 7.51
N TYR A 39 12.92 9.07 6.28
CA TYR A 39 13.07 8.28 5.06
C TYR A 39 14.53 8.22 4.57
N LEU A 40 15.43 9.02 5.19
CA LEU A 40 16.87 8.91 5.02
C LEU A 40 17.36 7.78 5.93
N ILE A 41 17.39 6.56 5.40
CA ILE A 41 17.81 5.36 6.12
C ILE A 41 19.28 5.10 5.77
N ASP A 42 20.12 4.85 6.79
CA ASP A 42 21.57 4.63 6.61
C ASP A 42 21.90 3.49 5.64
N ASP A 43 21.03 2.47 5.57
CA ASP A 43 21.16 1.32 4.68
C ASP A 43 20.60 1.53 3.25
N THR A 44 20.20 2.76 2.91
CA THR A 44 19.69 3.04 1.55
C THR A 44 20.81 2.88 0.52
N PRO A 45 20.65 2.06 -0.55
CA PRO A 45 21.63 1.90 -1.59
C PRO A 45 22.06 3.25 -2.18
N ILE A 46 23.36 3.39 -2.43
CA ILE A 46 23.94 4.65 -2.92
C ILE A 46 23.30 5.16 -4.21
N GLU A 47 22.87 4.25 -5.06
CA GLU A 47 22.18 4.54 -6.33
C GLU A 47 20.82 5.22 -6.08
N ILE A 48 20.04 4.68 -5.14
CA ILE A 48 18.74 5.27 -4.76
C ILE A 48 18.94 6.63 -4.10
N SER A 49 19.93 6.74 -3.21
CA SER A 49 20.26 8.02 -2.57
C SER A 49 20.66 9.09 -3.59
N LYS A 50 21.48 8.73 -4.60
CA LYS A 50 21.86 9.64 -5.70
C LYS A 50 20.65 10.07 -6.53
N LEU A 51 19.75 9.14 -6.87
CA LEU A 51 18.54 9.47 -7.62
C LEU A 51 17.63 10.42 -6.83
N TRP A 52 17.54 10.24 -5.51
CA TRP A 52 16.76 11.13 -4.65
C TRP A 52 17.37 12.53 -4.56
N GLU A 53 18.72 12.63 -4.40
CA GLU A 53 19.41 13.92 -4.45
C GLU A 53 19.20 14.61 -5.81
N ASN A 54 19.38 13.89 -6.94
CA ASN A 54 19.11 14.44 -8.26
C ASN A 54 17.67 14.94 -8.40
N GLY A 55 16.69 14.18 -7.87
CA GLY A 55 15.29 14.62 -7.85
C GLY A 55 15.07 15.93 -7.09
N LYS A 56 15.77 16.10 -5.96
CA LYS A 56 15.73 17.37 -5.20
C LYS A 56 16.32 18.54 -6.00
N GLU A 57 17.45 18.34 -6.67
CA GLU A 57 18.06 19.39 -7.50
C GLU A 57 17.16 19.76 -8.70
N LEU A 58 16.62 18.79 -9.41
CA LEU A 58 15.67 19.05 -10.52
C LEU A 58 14.45 19.87 -10.07
N LEU A 59 13.90 19.59 -8.88
CA LEU A 59 12.80 20.35 -8.33
C LEU A 59 13.20 21.77 -7.94
N LYS A 60 14.43 21.98 -7.41
CA LYS A 60 14.97 23.32 -7.12
C LYS A 60 15.16 24.11 -8.42
N ASP A 61 15.76 23.50 -9.44
CA ASP A 61 15.98 24.14 -10.76
C ASP A 61 14.65 24.55 -11.42
N ALA A 62 13.59 23.77 -11.19
CA ALA A 62 12.23 24.10 -11.60
C ALA A 62 11.55 25.17 -10.71
N GLY A 63 12.25 25.71 -9.70
CA GLY A 63 11.79 26.80 -8.86
C GLY A 63 11.09 26.37 -7.56
N ALA A 64 11.02 25.09 -7.24
CA ALA A 64 10.44 24.63 -5.97
C ALA A 64 11.37 24.87 -4.78
N LYS A 65 10.78 25.08 -3.60
CA LYS A 65 11.51 25.17 -2.32
C LYS A 65 11.53 23.82 -1.63
N ILE A 66 12.72 23.25 -1.43
CA ILE A 66 12.91 22.02 -0.66
C ILE A 66 12.91 22.34 0.84
N VAL A 67 12.11 21.60 1.61
CA VAL A 67 11.93 21.79 3.06
C VAL A 67 12.04 20.45 3.78
N ASN A 68 12.87 20.36 4.79
CA ASN A 68 12.91 19.17 5.64
C ASN A 68 11.67 19.12 6.54
N ILE A 69 11.04 17.96 6.58
CA ILE A 69 9.88 17.66 7.43
C ILE A 69 10.15 16.44 8.31
N SER A 70 9.32 16.23 9.31
CA SER A 70 9.41 15.06 10.19
C SER A 70 8.10 14.29 10.15
N LEU A 71 8.20 12.96 10.01
CA LEU A 71 7.09 11.99 10.08
C LEU A 71 7.45 10.93 11.13
N PRO A 72 7.43 11.26 12.44
CA PRO A 72 8.05 10.46 13.51
C PRO A 72 7.43 9.07 13.69
N HIS A 73 6.18 8.87 13.26
CA HIS A 73 5.51 7.57 13.36
C HIS A 73 5.78 6.64 12.17
N THR A 74 6.59 7.05 11.18
CA THR A 74 6.97 6.23 10.00
C THR A 74 7.50 4.85 10.38
N LYS A 75 8.29 4.74 11.46
CA LYS A 75 8.82 3.47 11.96
C LYS A 75 7.76 2.41 12.29
N TYR A 76 6.52 2.83 12.50
CA TYR A 76 5.40 1.94 12.78
C TYR A 76 4.57 1.59 11.54
N SER A 77 4.89 2.16 10.38
CA SER A 77 4.08 1.98 9.16
C SER A 77 4.04 0.53 8.70
N LEU A 78 5.20 -0.12 8.62
CA LEU A 78 5.30 -1.51 8.17
C LEU A 78 4.59 -2.49 9.12
N PRO A 79 4.82 -2.49 10.45
CA PRO A 79 4.06 -3.31 11.38
C PRO A 79 2.55 -3.05 11.31
N THR A 80 2.13 -1.81 11.19
CA THR A 80 0.71 -1.44 11.07
C THR A 80 0.09 -2.02 9.80
N TYR A 81 0.80 -1.94 8.67
CA TYR A 81 0.39 -2.55 7.40
C TYR A 81 0.21 -4.06 7.53
N TYR A 82 1.17 -4.76 8.12
CA TYR A 82 1.09 -6.22 8.29
C TYR A 82 -0.04 -6.70 9.21
N VAL A 83 -0.59 -5.82 10.02
CA VAL A 83 -1.80 -6.10 10.81
C VAL A 83 -3.07 -5.79 10.01
N LEU A 84 -3.17 -4.57 9.47
CA LEU A 84 -4.42 -4.09 8.86
C LEU A 84 -4.70 -4.71 7.49
N ALA A 85 -3.70 -4.80 6.61
CA ALA A 85 -3.91 -5.31 5.26
C ALA A 85 -4.29 -6.80 5.25
N PRO A 86 -3.65 -7.71 6.01
CA PRO A 86 -4.12 -9.08 6.14
C PRO A 86 -5.51 -9.20 6.78
N ALA A 87 -5.84 -8.36 7.77
CA ALA A 87 -7.16 -8.35 8.38
C ALA A 87 -8.26 -8.04 7.35
N GLU A 88 -8.06 -7.00 6.54
CA GLU A 88 -8.97 -6.66 5.44
C GLU A 88 -9.00 -7.75 4.36
N ALA A 89 -7.84 -8.28 3.97
CA ALA A 89 -7.74 -9.34 2.97
C ALA A 89 -8.52 -10.60 3.41
N SER A 90 -8.39 -11.03 4.67
CA SER A 90 -9.10 -12.19 5.20
C SER A 90 -10.62 -12.01 5.12
N SER A 91 -11.12 -10.82 5.41
CA SER A 91 -12.53 -10.48 5.34
C SER A 91 -13.04 -10.37 3.90
N ASN A 92 -12.31 -9.66 3.04
CA ASN A 92 -12.70 -9.43 1.65
C ASN A 92 -12.66 -10.72 0.83
N LEU A 93 -11.65 -11.56 1.05
CA LEU A 93 -11.47 -12.83 0.33
C LEU A 93 -12.32 -13.98 0.89
N ALA A 94 -13.05 -13.78 1.99
CA ALA A 94 -13.99 -14.76 2.50
C ALA A 94 -15.10 -15.10 1.50
N ARG A 95 -15.41 -14.21 0.56
CA ARG A 95 -16.47 -14.37 -0.45
C ARG A 95 -16.06 -15.22 -1.65
N TYR A 96 -14.77 -15.54 -1.80
CA TYR A 96 -14.25 -16.36 -2.90
C TYR A 96 -14.31 -17.85 -2.49
N ASP A 97 -15.49 -18.40 -2.56
CA ASP A 97 -15.82 -19.76 -2.12
C ASP A 97 -16.20 -20.70 -3.29
N GLY A 98 -16.17 -20.19 -4.53
CA GLY A 98 -16.52 -20.95 -5.74
C GLY A 98 -18.01 -21.12 -5.98
N VAL A 99 -18.88 -20.46 -5.21
CA VAL A 99 -20.33 -20.59 -5.36
C VAL A 99 -20.90 -19.55 -6.32
N ARG A 100 -20.58 -18.27 -6.13
CA ARG A 100 -21.20 -17.16 -6.87
C ARG A 100 -20.36 -16.69 -8.05
N TYR A 101 -19.05 -16.70 -7.91
CA TYR A 101 -18.09 -16.20 -8.92
C TYR A 101 -16.69 -16.72 -8.65
N GLY A 102 -15.79 -16.51 -9.61
CA GLY A 102 -14.39 -16.88 -9.52
C GLY A 102 -14.15 -18.37 -9.81
N TYR A 103 -12.97 -18.84 -9.47
CA TYR A 103 -12.58 -20.22 -9.61
C TYR A 103 -13.45 -21.15 -8.75
N ARG A 104 -13.87 -22.27 -9.30
CA ARG A 104 -14.61 -23.32 -8.59
C ARG A 104 -13.95 -24.67 -8.85
N ALA A 105 -13.53 -25.34 -7.80
CA ALA A 105 -12.99 -26.69 -7.91
C ALA A 105 -14.06 -27.72 -8.30
N SER A 106 -13.63 -28.77 -8.95
CA SER A 106 -14.49 -29.93 -9.21
C SER A 106 -14.62 -30.77 -7.94
N LEU A 107 -15.87 -31.17 -7.62
CA LEU A 107 -16.14 -32.14 -6.56
C LEU A 107 -16.47 -33.48 -7.15
N GLU A 108 -16.13 -34.56 -6.47
CA GLU A 108 -16.67 -35.86 -6.70
C GLU A 108 -18.18 -35.90 -6.37
N SER A 109 -18.91 -36.88 -6.92
CA SER A 109 -20.38 -36.91 -6.86
C SER A 109 -20.97 -36.98 -5.43
N ASP A 110 -20.19 -37.38 -4.43
CA ASP A 110 -20.56 -37.49 -3.04
C ASP A 110 -19.95 -36.38 -2.16
N GLY A 111 -19.24 -35.41 -2.75
CA GLY A 111 -18.56 -34.32 -2.06
C GLY A 111 -19.51 -33.37 -1.33
N ARG A 112 -19.16 -33.00 -0.10
CA ARG A 112 -19.93 -32.05 0.71
C ARG A 112 -19.61 -30.61 0.32
N ILE A 113 -20.54 -29.69 0.56
CA ILE A 113 -20.34 -28.26 0.29
C ILE A 113 -19.09 -27.69 1.00
N ASN A 114 -18.78 -28.17 2.20
CA ASN A 114 -17.58 -27.75 2.92
C ASN A 114 -16.29 -28.20 2.24
N ASP A 115 -16.31 -29.31 1.52
CA ASP A 115 -15.15 -29.79 0.77
C ASP A 115 -14.97 -28.95 -0.49
N LEU A 116 -16.06 -28.53 -1.13
CA LEU A 116 -15.99 -27.55 -2.21
C LEU A 116 -15.27 -26.27 -1.78
N TYR A 117 -15.65 -25.70 -0.63
CA TYR A 117 -15.02 -24.49 -0.13
C TYR A 117 -13.53 -24.70 0.15
N LYS A 118 -13.15 -25.79 0.82
CA LYS A 118 -11.77 -26.11 1.14
C LYS A 118 -10.91 -26.25 -0.10
N ILE A 119 -11.36 -27.09 -1.05
CA ILE A 119 -10.62 -27.38 -2.28
C ILE A 119 -10.51 -26.13 -3.14
N THR A 120 -11.62 -25.44 -3.39
CA THR A 120 -11.64 -24.20 -4.18
C THR A 120 -10.66 -23.17 -3.63
N ARG A 121 -10.65 -22.93 -2.33
CA ARG A 121 -9.76 -21.94 -1.70
C ARG A 121 -8.31 -22.42 -1.65
N SER A 122 -8.10 -23.72 -1.47
CA SER A 122 -6.75 -24.30 -1.48
C SER A 122 -6.08 -24.20 -2.85
N GLU A 123 -6.82 -24.47 -3.92
CA GLU A 123 -6.32 -24.44 -5.30
C GLU A 123 -6.31 -23.03 -5.89
N GLY A 124 -7.34 -22.22 -5.58
CA GLY A 124 -7.54 -20.92 -6.18
C GLY A 124 -6.67 -19.80 -5.58
N PHE A 125 -6.18 -19.96 -4.33
CA PHE A 125 -5.31 -18.98 -3.72
C PHE A 125 -3.85 -19.44 -3.70
N GLY A 126 -2.94 -18.55 -4.12
CA GLY A 126 -1.51 -18.75 -3.95
C GLY A 126 -1.09 -18.74 -2.48
N ASP A 127 0.10 -19.25 -2.18
CA ASP A 127 0.56 -19.47 -0.82
C ASP A 127 0.68 -18.18 0.02
N GLU A 128 1.14 -17.08 -0.57
CA GLU A 128 1.20 -15.80 0.10
C GLU A 128 -0.20 -15.26 0.45
N VAL A 129 -1.18 -15.43 -0.43
CA VAL A 129 -2.57 -15.03 -0.15
C VAL A 129 -3.14 -15.86 1.00
N LYS A 130 -2.91 -17.18 1.00
CA LYS A 130 -3.31 -18.07 2.10
C LYS A 130 -2.68 -17.65 3.43
N ARG A 131 -1.37 -17.31 3.42
CA ARG A 131 -0.67 -16.81 4.61
C ARG A 131 -1.32 -15.53 5.14
N ARG A 132 -1.62 -14.55 4.27
CA ARG A 132 -2.29 -13.30 4.67
C ARG A 132 -3.68 -13.51 5.21
N ILE A 133 -4.45 -14.43 4.63
CA ILE A 133 -5.79 -14.80 5.14
C ILE A 133 -5.66 -15.38 6.55
N MET A 134 -4.70 -16.26 6.80
CA MET A 134 -4.47 -16.85 8.12
C MET A 134 -4.07 -15.80 9.16
N ILE A 135 -3.11 -14.94 8.83
CA ILE A 135 -2.69 -13.83 9.70
C ILE A 135 -3.88 -12.91 10.02
N GLY A 136 -4.64 -12.52 9.00
CA GLY A 136 -5.80 -11.65 9.17
C GLY A 136 -6.89 -12.26 10.05
N THR A 137 -7.18 -13.54 9.85
CA THR A 137 -8.14 -14.29 10.68
C THR A 137 -7.68 -14.34 12.14
N TYR A 138 -6.39 -14.59 12.37
CA TYR A 138 -5.82 -14.58 13.72
C TYR A 138 -5.94 -13.21 14.39
N VAL A 139 -5.56 -12.14 13.68
CA VAL A 139 -5.61 -10.77 14.20
C VAL A 139 -7.05 -10.31 14.53
N LEU A 140 -8.04 -10.83 13.80
CA LEU A 140 -9.46 -10.50 14.02
C LEU A 140 -10.14 -11.43 15.04
N SER A 141 -9.45 -12.45 15.55
CA SER A 141 -10.03 -13.41 16.50
C SER A 141 -10.17 -12.81 17.91
N ALA A 142 -11.03 -13.42 18.71
CA ALA A 142 -11.28 -13.01 20.10
C ALA A 142 -9.96 -13.02 20.90
N GLY A 143 -9.73 -11.97 21.69
CA GLY A 143 -8.54 -11.77 22.52
C GLY A 143 -7.38 -11.11 21.78
N PHE A 144 -7.33 -11.16 20.43
CA PHE A 144 -6.29 -10.49 19.63
C PHE A 144 -6.77 -9.24 18.92
N TYR A 145 -8.07 -9.10 18.74
CA TYR A 145 -8.67 -7.95 18.07
C TYR A 145 -8.30 -6.61 18.73
N GLU A 146 -8.43 -6.51 20.05
CA GLU A 146 -8.05 -5.29 20.79
C GLU A 146 -6.55 -5.08 20.82
N ALA A 147 -5.79 -6.16 21.04
CA ALA A 147 -4.35 -6.11 21.20
C ALA A 147 -3.62 -5.73 19.91
N TYR A 148 -4.10 -6.18 18.76
CA TYR A 148 -3.45 -5.96 17.46
C TYR A 148 -4.24 -5.03 16.55
N TYR A 149 -5.47 -5.39 16.17
CA TYR A 149 -6.21 -4.66 15.15
C TYR A 149 -6.60 -3.25 15.61
N GLN A 150 -7.20 -3.11 16.79
CA GLN A 150 -7.55 -1.80 17.31
C GLN A 150 -6.32 -0.93 17.59
N LYS A 151 -5.24 -1.55 18.10
CA LYS A 151 -3.97 -0.84 18.30
C LYS A 151 -3.40 -0.34 16.97
N ALA A 152 -3.41 -1.16 15.92
CA ALA A 152 -2.96 -0.76 14.59
C ALA A 152 -3.81 0.38 14.02
N LEU A 153 -5.14 0.39 14.22
CA LEU A 153 -5.99 1.51 13.84
C LEU A 153 -5.61 2.82 14.55
N LYS A 154 -5.27 2.74 15.83
CA LYS A 154 -4.81 3.93 16.60
C LYS A 154 -3.46 4.43 16.06
N VAL A 155 -2.53 3.53 15.78
CA VAL A 155 -1.22 3.89 15.21
C VAL A 155 -1.38 4.49 13.80
N ARG A 156 -2.26 3.93 12.96
CA ARG A 156 -2.57 4.52 11.64
C ARG A 156 -3.02 5.98 11.74
N LYS A 157 -3.85 6.31 12.75
CA LYS A 157 -4.25 7.70 13.00
C LYS A 157 -3.09 8.62 13.40
N LEU A 158 -2.09 8.10 14.11
CA LEU A 158 -0.89 8.87 14.43
C LEU A 158 -0.04 9.12 13.18
N ILE A 159 0.09 8.11 12.31
CA ILE A 159 0.76 8.27 11.02
C ILE A 159 0.03 9.30 10.15
N GLU A 160 -1.30 9.20 10.03
CA GLU A 160 -2.12 10.17 9.31
C GLU A 160 -1.93 11.60 9.86
N LYS A 161 -1.86 11.74 11.18
CA LYS A 161 -1.62 13.02 11.84
C LYS A 161 -0.29 13.65 11.44
N ASP A 162 0.80 12.87 11.35
CA ASP A 162 2.10 13.35 10.90
C ASP A 162 2.01 14.01 9.52
N PHE A 163 1.33 13.36 8.57
CA PHE A 163 1.13 13.91 7.24
C PHE A 163 0.27 15.18 7.26
N ASN A 164 -0.84 15.16 8.00
CA ASN A 164 -1.73 16.32 8.10
C ASN A 164 -0.99 17.53 8.72
N GLU A 165 -0.17 17.30 9.74
CA GLU A 165 0.67 18.35 10.34
C GLU A 165 1.69 18.87 9.33
N ALA A 166 2.39 18.01 8.60
CA ALA A 166 3.32 18.42 7.57
C ALA A 166 2.63 19.29 6.50
N PHE A 167 1.51 18.86 5.95
CA PHE A 167 0.76 19.64 4.95
C PHE A 167 0.20 20.94 5.52
N SER A 168 -0.19 21.00 6.80
CA SER A 168 -0.68 22.22 7.44
C SER A 168 0.37 23.33 7.52
N THR A 169 1.68 23.01 7.42
CA THR A 169 2.77 23.99 7.34
C THR A 169 2.92 24.63 5.95
N GLY A 170 2.04 24.26 5.01
CA GLY A 170 2.04 24.76 3.64
C GLY A 170 2.96 23.97 2.69
N ILE A 171 3.31 22.73 3.04
CA ILE A 171 3.92 21.77 2.11
C ILE A 171 2.90 21.41 1.02
N ASN A 172 3.32 21.46 -0.23
CA ASN A 172 2.46 21.15 -1.39
C ASN A 172 2.56 19.68 -1.83
N ALA A 173 3.74 19.07 -1.68
CA ALA A 173 4.01 17.67 -1.97
C ALA A 173 5.17 17.16 -1.14
N ILE A 174 5.32 15.84 -1.07
CA ILE A 174 6.42 15.17 -0.37
C ILE A 174 7.18 14.34 -1.40
N LEU A 175 8.50 14.46 -1.45
CA LEU A 175 9.39 13.65 -2.29
C LEU A 175 9.96 12.50 -1.48
N THR A 176 9.77 11.29 -1.98
CA THR A 176 10.31 10.05 -1.37
C THR A 176 10.81 9.11 -2.45
N PRO A 177 11.77 8.21 -2.15
CA PRO A 177 12.04 7.07 -3.02
C PRO A 177 10.78 6.22 -3.19
N THR A 178 10.55 5.70 -4.38
CA THR A 178 9.41 4.79 -4.66
C THR A 178 9.65 3.40 -4.07
N THR A 179 10.90 2.93 -4.14
CA THR A 179 11.33 1.62 -3.62
C THR A 179 12.72 1.74 -2.99
N PRO A 180 13.08 0.86 -2.04
CA PRO A 180 14.40 0.87 -1.41
C PRO A 180 15.51 0.30 -2.29
N SER A 181 15.18 -0.34 -3.42
CA SER A 181 16.14 -0.99 -4.32
C SER A 181 15.70 -0.91 -5.77
N PRO A 182 16.63 -1.03 -6.74
CA PRO A 182 16.29 -1.19 -8.15
C PRO A 182 15.61 -2.56 -8.40
N ALA A 183 15.19 -2.78 -9.65
CA ALA A 183 14.66 -4.07 -10.07
C ALA A 183 15.69 -5.18 -9.82
N PHE A 184 15.22 -6.31 -9.31
CA PHE A 184 16.07 -7.48 -9.07
C PHE A 184 16.01 -8.44 -10.27
N GLU A 185 17.00 -9.31 -10.37
CA GLU A 185 17.04 -10.34 -11.42
C GLU A 185 15.89 -11.34 -11.28
N LEU A 186 15.36 -11.82 -12.41
CA LEU A 186 14.34 -12.86 -12.43
C LEU A 186 14.81 -14.08 -11.63
N ASN A 187 13.93 -14.57 -10.77
CA ASN A 187 14.16 -15.74 -9.89
C ASN A 187 15.23 -15.57 -8.80
N SER A 188 15.85 -14.40 -8.64
CA SER A 188 16.86 -14.18 -7.59
C SER A 188 16.29 -14.29 -6.18
N LYS A 189 15.03 -13.95 -5.97
CA LYS A 189 14.36 -13.97 -4.64
C LYS A 189 13.54 -15.22 -4.32
N ILE A 190 13.48 -16.19 -5.24
CA ILE A 190 12.77 -17.46 -5.00
C ILE A 190 13.51 -18.35 -3.97
N LYS A 191 14.80 -18.08 -3.73
CA LYS A 191 15.67 -18.87 -2.84
C LYS A 191 15.73 -18.36 -1.39
N GLU A 192 15.08 -17.25 -1.07
CA GLU A 192 15.13 -16.62 0.26
C GLU A 192 13.87 -16.86 1.13
N ASN A 193 13.03 -17.83 0.75
CA ASN A 193 11.83 -18.22 1.51
C ASN A 193 11.99 -19.60 2.14
#